data_17823c4c6335b09ef702ca067e2ee90a
#
_entry.id   17823c4c6335b09ef702ca067e2ee90a
#
_cell.length_a   1.000
_cell.length_b   1.000
_cell.length_c   1.000
_cell.angle_alpha   90.00
_cell.angle_beta   90.00
_cell.angle_gamma   90.00
#
_symmetry.space_group_name_H-M   'P 1'
#
loop_
_entity.id
_entity.type
_entity.pdbx_description
1 polymer ?
#
loop_
_entity_poly.entity_id
_entity_poly.type
_entity_poly.pdbx_seq_one_letter_code
_entity_poly.pdbx_strand_id
1 'polypeptide(L)'
;MNDTNSLAHTKWNCKYHIVFAPKYRRKVFFDEKRREIGKILRQLCEWKRVAIIEAEVCPDHIHMLLEIPPKIAVSSFVGYLKGKSSLMIYEQFSNLKYKYRNREFWCRGYYVDTVGKNAKKIEEYIRNQLEEDRMGEQLTMGNF
;
A
#
# COMPACT_ATOMS: atom_id res chain seq x y z
N MET A 1 -6.58 6.01 24.39
CA MET A 1 -6.41 6.64 23.09
C MET A 1 -7.73 6.57 22.31
N ASN A 2 -8.20 7.68 21.82
CA ASN A 2 -9.46 7.74 21.10
C ASN A 2 -9.23 7.37 19.62
N ASP A 3 -9.79 6.26 19.18
CA ASP A 3 -9.63 5.78 17.79
C ASP A 3 -10.56 6.49 16.80
N THR A 4 -11.41 7.39 17.30
CA THR A 4 -12.40 8.06 16.44
C THR A 4 -11.89 9.41 15.94
N ASN A 5 -12.29 9.76 14.74
CA ASN A 5 -12.02 11.03 14.11
C ASN A 5 -13.28 11.87 14.08
N SER A 6 -13.11 13.16 13.85
CA SER A 6 -14.22 14.10 13.82
C SER A 6 -14.15 14.94 12.56
N LEU A 7 -15.26 15.05 11.85
CA LEU A 7 -15.42 15.92 10.68
C LEU A 7 -16.73 16.68 10.88
N ALA A 8 -16.63 17.99 11.17
CA ALA A 8 -17.76 18.81 11.54
C ALA A 8 -18.49 18.17 12.74
N HIS A 9 -19.74 17.70 12.55
CA HIS A 9 -20.52 17.05 13.60
C HIS A 9 -20.50 15.53 13.52
N THR A 10 -19.67 14.97 12.63
CA THR A 10 -19.59 13.52 12.39
C THR A 10 -18.30 12.97 12.99
N LYS A 11 -18.44 11.96 13.82
CA LYS A 11 -17.31 11.16 14.30
C LYS A 11 -17.20 9.90 13.45
N TRP A 12 -15.99 9.47 13.17
CA TRP A 12 -15.79 8.31 12.30
C TRP A 12 -14.53 7.54 12.68
N ASN A 13 -14.57 6.25 12.34
CA ASN A 13 -13.45 5.33 12.53
C ASN A 13 -13.45 4.38 11.34
N CYS A 14 -12.84 4.83 10.24
CA CYS A 14 -12.86 4.12 8.98
C CYS A 14 -11.45 3.67 8.61
N LYS A 15 -11.09 2.49 9.08
CA LYS A 15 -9.78 1.90 8.84
C LYS A 15 -9.89 0.71 7.90
N TYR A 16 -8.94 0.62 6.98
CA TYR A 16 -8.92 -0.42 5.96
C TYR A 16 -7.52 -0.99 5.82
N HIS A 17 -7.44 -2.31 5.74
CA HIS A 17 -6.22 -3.01 5.36
C HIS A 17 -6.28 -3.23 3.84
N ILE A 18 -5.34 -2.65 3.13
CA ILE A 18 -5.31 -2.70 1.66
C ILE A 18 -4.01 -3.35 1.22
N VAL A 19 -4.11 -4.29 0.26
CA VAL A 19 -2.95 -4.96 -0.32
C VAL A 19 -3.01 -4.82 -1.82
N PHE A 20 -1.91 -4.41 -2.44
CA PHE A 20 -1.82 -4.34 -3.89
C PHE A 20 -0.39 -4.67 -4.34
N ALA A 21 -0.26 -5.03 -5.61
CA ALA A 21 0.99 -5.58 -6.12
C ALA A 21 1.32 -5.02 -7.50
N PRO A 22 2.61 -4.97 -7.86
CA PRO A 22 2.99 -4.64 -9.23
C PRO A 22 2.54 -5.73 -10.20
N LYS A 23 2.44 -5.38 -11.48
CA LYS A 23 2.04 -6.33 -12.53
C LYS A 23 2.90 -7.58 -12.47
N TYR A 24 2.22 -8.73 -12.59
CA TYR A 24 2.84 -10.05 -12.53
C TYR A 24 3.53 -10.34 -11.21
N ARG A 25 3.23 -9.56 -10.16
CA ARG A 25 3.87 -9.66 -8.85
C ARG A 25 5.39 -9.70 -8.93
N ARG A 26 5.95 -8.88 -9.79
CA ARG A 26 7.40 -8.80 -9.94
C ARG A 26 8.05 -8.27 -8.68
N LYS A 27 9.18 -8.85 -8.31
CA LYS A 27 9.96 -8.42 -7.15
C LYS A 27 10.79 -7.21 -7.55
N VAL A 28 10.28 -6.02 -7.28
CA VAL A 28 10.93 -4.75 -7.64
C VAL A 28 11.24 -3.87 -6.44
N PHE A 29 10.65 -4.15 -5.28
CA PHE A 29 10.78 -3.28 -4.12
C PHE A 29 11.96 -3.65 -3.24
N PHE A 30 13.16 -3.25 -3.67
CA PHE A 30 14.40 -3.47 -2.93
C PHE A 30 15.14 -2.15 -2.76
N ASP A 31 15.84 -1.99 -1.66
CA ASP A 31 16.78 -0.89 -1.38
C ASP A 31 16.20 0.49 -1.71
N GLU A 32 16.79 1.18 -2.67
CA GLU A 32 16.40 2.54 -3.06
C GLU A 32 14.96 2.58 -3.58
N LYS A 33 14.58 1.64 -4.44
CA LYS A 33 13.22 1.59 -4.99
C LYS A 33 12.19 1.40 -3.88
N ARG A 34 12.47 0.54 -2.93
CA ARG A 34 11.60 0.32 -1.78
C ARG A 34 11.37 1.62 -1.01
N ARG A 35 12.44 2.34 -0.70
CA ARG A 35 12.36 3.60 0.04
C ARG A 35 11.63 4.68 -0.74
N GLU A 36 11.99 4.86 -2.01
CA GLU A 36 11.43 5.92 -2.82
C GLU A 36 9.95 5.70 -3.15
N ILE A 37 9.57 4.47 -3.43
CA ILE A 37 8.16 4.14 -3.67
C ILE A 37 7.35 4.30 -2.39
N GLY A 38 7.92 3.93 -1.25
CA GLY A 38 7.30 4.20 0.05
C GLY A 38 7.05 5.69 0.29
N LYS A 39 8.01 6.53 -0.06
CA LYS A 39 7.86 7.99 0.05
C LYS A 39 6.78 8.53 -0.88
N ILE A 40 6.72 8.02 -2.10
CA ILE A 40 5.68 8.41 -3.08
C ILE A 40 4.29 8.11 -2.52
N LEU A 41 4.08 6.90 -2.04
CA LEU A 41 2.79 6.49 -1.48
C LEU A 41 2.41 7.32 -0.26
N ARG A 42 3.37 7.61 0.61
CA ARG A 42 3.14 8.44 1.79
C ARG A 42 2.70 9.84 1.38
N GLN A 43 3.38 10.44 0.42
CA GLN A 43 3.05 11.77 -0.05
C GLN A 43 1.65 11.83 -0.68
N LEU A 44 1.30 10.84 -1.47
CA LEU A 44 -0.03 10.77 -2.08
C LEU A 44 -1.13 10.64 -1.04
N CYS A 45 -0.89 9.88 0.01
CA CYS A 45 -1.83 9.78 1.12
C CYS A 45 -1.99 11.13 1.83
N GLU A 46 -0.88 11.82 2.10
CA GLU A 46 -0.91 13.13 2.74
C GLU A 46 -1.73 14.15 1.94
N TRP A 47 -1.57 14.15 0.60
CA TRP A 47 -2.30 15.09 -0.26
C TRP A 47 -3.82 14.90 -0.17
N LYS A 48 -4.29 13.70 0.14
CA LYS A 48 -5.71 13.41 0.32
C LYS A 48 -6.15 13.34 1.78
N ARG A 49 -5.24 13.67 2.69
CA ARG A 49 -5.49 13.60 4.14
C ARG A 49 -5.93 12.20 4.60
N VAL A 50 -5.37 11.20 3.96
CA VAL A 50 -5.52 9.80 4.38
C VAL A 50 -4.35 9.46 5.27
N ALA A 51 -4.65 9.03 6.49
CA ALA A 51 -3.61 8.69 7.45
C ALA A 51 -3.11 7.26 7.22
N ILE A 52 -1.80 7.10 7.23
CA ILE A 52 -1.17 5.78 7.22
C ILE A 52 -0.91 5.38 8.66
N ILE A 53 -1.59 4.34 9.14
CA ILE A 53 -1.38 3.82 10.49
C ILE A 53 -0.16 2.92 10.50
N GLU A 54 -0.06 2.05 9.49
CA GLU A 54 1.08 1.16 9.30
C GLU A 54 1.18 0.83 7.82
N ALA A 55 2.39 0.60 7.33
CA ALA A 55 2.60 0.16 5.95
C ALA A 55 3.87 -0.65 5.86
N GLU A 56 3.89 -1.63 4.96
CA GLU A 56 5.07 -2.43 4.69
C GLU A 56 5.19 -2.65 3.20
N VAL A 57 6.34 -2.30 2.65
CA VAL A 57 6.66 -2.54 1.25
C VAL A 57 7.44 -3.83 1.17
N CYS A 58 6.75 -4.91 0.83
CA CYS A 58 7.36 -6.22 0.62
C CYS A 58 7.93 -6.29 -0.80
N PRO A 59 8.81 -7.26 -1.11
CA PRO A 59 9.46 -7.29 -2.43
C PRO A 59 8.50 -7.28 -3.63
N ASP A 60 7.35 -7.92 -3.53
CA ASP A 60 6.39 -8.08 -4.63
C ASP A 60 4.98 -7.60 -4.32
N HIS A 61 4.78 -6.93 -3.20
CA HIS A 61 3.46 -6.40 -2.82
C HIS A 61 3.59 -5.39 -1.69
N ILE A 62 2.50 -4.68 -1.44
CA ILE A 62 2.46 -3.65 -0.42
C ILE A 62 1.24 -3.86 0.46
N HIS A 63 1.44 -3.81 1.78
CA HIS A 63 0.39 -3.77 2.79
C HIS A 63 0.28 -2.36 3.35
N MET A 64 -0.93 -1.85 3.42
CA MET A 64 -1.18 -0.54 4.03
C MET A 64 -2.41 -0.62 4.93
N LEU A 65 -2.26 -0.15 6.16
CA LEU A 65 -3.38 0.10 7.05
C LEU A 65 -3.67 1.58 7.02
N LEU A 66 -4.79 1.95 6.41
CA LEU A 66 -5.13 3.35 6.13
C LEU A 66 -6.40 3.74 6.87
N GLU A 67 -6.43 5.01 7.24
CA GLU A 67 -7.62 5.65 7.79
C GLU A 67 -8.14 6.62 6.74
N ILE A 68 -9.25 6.25 6.10
CA ILE A 68 -9.82 6.99 4.96
C ILE A 68 -11.10 7.68 5.43
N PRO A 69 -11.21 9.02 5.31
CA PRO A 69 -12.43 9.72 5.70
C PRO A 69 -13.67 9.21 4.96
N PRO A 70 -14.83 9.21 5.62
CA PRO A 70 -16.05 8.68 5.00
C PRO A 70 -16.51 9.41 3.75
N LYS A 71 -16.05 10.63 3.53
CA LYS A 71 -16.34 11.39 2.30
C LYS A 71 -15.62 10.87 1.07
N ILE A 72 -14.63 9.98 1.25
CA ILE A 72 -13.83 9.43 0.15
C ILE A 72 -14.16 7.95 -0.01
N ALA A 73 -14.58 7.55 -1.21
CA ALA A 73 -14.77 6.14 -1.51
C ALA A 73 -13.45 5.43 -1.57
N VAL A 74 -13.35 4.23 -1.00
CA VAL A 74 -12.13 3.43 -0.99
C VAL A 74 -11.64 3.19 -2.42
N SER A 75 -12.53 2.81 -3.33
CA SER A 75 -12.17 2.55 -4.73
C SER A 75 -11.61 3.79 -5.42
N SER A 76 -12.17 4.95 -5.15
CA SER A 76 -11.67 6.21 -5.71
C SER A 76 -10.28 6.52 -5.19
N PHE A 77 -10.06 6.31 -3.90
CA PHE A 77 -8.76 6.57 -3.29
C PHE A 77 -7.70 5.62 -3.84
N VAL A 78 -8.00 4.32 -3.92
CA VAL A 78 -7.03 3.33 -4.44
C VAL A 78 -6.74 3.60 -5.91
N GLY A 79 -7.75 3.97 -6.71
CA GLY A 79 -7.55 4.37 -8.10
C GLY A 79 -6.60 5.55 -8.23
N TYR A 80 -6.80 6.57 -7.40
CA TYR A 80 -5.91 7.73 -7.32
C TYR A 80 -4.49 7.31 -6.93
N LEU A 81 -4.36 6.52 -5.87
CA LEU A 81 -3.07 6.09 -5.35
C LEU A 81 -2.27 5.32 -6.39
N LYS A 82 -2.91 4.35 -7.05
CA LYS A 82 -2.25 3.52 -8.07
C LYS A 82 -1.92 4.32 -9.33
N GLY A 83 -2.85 5.15 -9.79
CA GLY A 83 -2.65 5.95 -11.00
C GLY A 83 -1.53 6.96 -10.85
N LYS A 84 -1.59 7.77 -9.80
CA LYS A 84 -0.58 8.79 -9.56
C LYS A 84 0.79 8.20 -9.24
N SER A 85 0.82 7.15 -8.42
CA SER A 85 2.09 6.50 -8.08
C SER A 85 2.76 5.88 -9.31
N SER A 86 1.99 5.29 -10.23
CA SER A 86 2.55 4.76 -11.48
C SER A 86 3.31 5.82 -12.25
N LEU A 87 2.71 7.00 -12.40
CA LEU A 87 3.34 8.11 -13.11
C LEU A 87 4.62 8.56 -12.40
N MET A 88 4.58 8.71 -11.10
CA MET A 88 5.73 9.17 -10.30
C MET A 88 6.85 8.13 -10.27
N ILE A 89 6.50 6.85 -10.20
CA ILE A 89 7.48 5.77 -10.25
C ILE A 89 8.19 5.74 -11.60
N TYR A 90 7.45 5.86 -12.70
CA TYR A 90 8.04 5.86 -14.03
C TYR A 90 8.87 7.11 -14.32
N GLU A 91 8.53 8.22 -13.71
CA GLU A 91 9.30 9.45 -13.81
C GLU A 91 10.64 9.31 -13.11
N GLN A 92 10.63 8.72 -11.93
CA GLN A 92 11.84 8.56 -11.12
C GLN A 92 12.68 7.36 -11.56
N PHE A 93 12.03 6.27 -12.00
CA PHE A 93 12.69 5.04 -12.41
C PHE A 93 12.26 4.68 -13.84
N SER A 94 12.78 5.44 -14.81
CA SER A 94 12.39 5.31 -16.22
C SER A 94 12.60 3.90 -16.78
N ASN A 95 13.58 3.15 -16.27
CA ASN A 95 13.83 1.77 -16.69
C ASN A 95 12.64 0.86 -16.46
N LEU A 96 11.86 1.09 -15.42
CA LEU A 96 10.68 0.27 -15.13
C LEU A 96 9.59 0.45 -16.18
N LYS A 97 9.47 1.64 -16.77
CA LYS A 97 8.50 1.92 -17.82
C LYS A 97 8.71 1.02 -19.03
N TYR A 98 9.94 0.84 -19.46
CA TYR A 98 10.28 -0.02 -20.58
C TYR A 98 10.10 -1.49 -20.25
N LYS A 99 10.42 -1.87 -19.02
CA LYS A 99 10.31 -3.25 -18.56
C LYS A 99 8.86 -3.76 -18.52
N TYR A 100 7.91 -2.90 -18.21
CA TYR A 100 6.50 -3.27 -18.07
C TYR A 100 5.67 -3.05 -19.33
N ARG A 101 6.22 -2.43 -20.35
CA ARG A 101 5.64 -2.23 -21.70
C ARG A 101 4.28 -1.54 -21.77
N ASN A 102 3.71 -1.10 -20.68
CA ASN A 102 2.49 -0.33 -20.68
C ASN A 102 2.48 0.66 -19.51
N ARG A 103 1.44 1.50 -19.49
CA ARG A 103 1.39 2.65 -18.57
C ARG A 103 1.04 2.28 -17.14
N GLU A 104 0.64 1.06 -16.89
CA GLU A 104 0.23 0.63 -15.57
C GLU A 104 1.32 -0.16 -14.88
N PHE A 105 1.83 0.40 -13.79
CA PHE A 105 2.81 -0.30 -12.97
C PHE A 105 2.18 -1.40 -12.13
N TRP A 106 0.94 -1.20 -11.67
CA TRP A 106 0.27 -2.08 -10.71
C TRP A 106 -0.62 -3.11 -11.41
N CYS A 107 -0.82 -4.27 -10.77
CA CYS A 107 -1.85 -5.22 -11.13
C CYS A 107 -3.22 -4.58 -11.05
N ARG A 108 -4.17 -5.09 -11.81
CA ARG A 108 -5.57 -4.73 -11.64
C ARG A 108 -6.05 -5.23 -10.28
N GLY A 109 -6.94 -4.46 -9.69
CA GLY A 109 -7.55 -4.85 -8.43
C GLY A 109 -6.64 -4.66 -7.23
N TYR A 110 -7.17 -5.00 -6.09
CA TYR A 110 -6.51 -4.91 -4.81
C TYR A 110 -7.34 -5.70 -3.81
N TYR A 111 -6.71 -6.09 -2.71
CA TYR A 111 -7.42 -6.64 -1.57
C TYR A 111 -7.78 -5.51 -0.62
N VAL A 112 -9.01 -5.52 -0.07
CA VAL A 112 -9.38 -4.58 0.98
C VAL A 112 -10.22 -5.29 2.02
N ASP A 113 -9.93 -5.00 3.28
CA ASP A 113 -10.69 -5.48 4.42
C ASP A 113 -10.93 -4.31 5.36
N THR A 114 -12.11 -4.28 5.97
CA THR A 114 -12.42 -3.28 6.99
C THR A 114 -11.79 -3.70 8.31
N VAL A 115 -11.21 -2.72 9.00
CA VAL A 115 -10.54 -2.95 10.27
C VAL A 115 -11.27 -2.12 11.33
N GLY A 116 -11.99 -2.78 12.21
CA GLY A 116 -12.69 -2.09 13.30
C GLY A 116 -11.76 -1.84 14.48
N LYS A 117 -12.16 -2.31 15.65
CA LYS A 117 -11.41 -2.11 16.89
C LYS A 117 -10.14 -2.96 17.01
N ASN A 118 -9.89 -3.84 16.03
CA ASN A 118 -8.71 -4.73 16.00
C ASN A 118 -7.50 -4.12 15.28
N ALA A 119 -7.48 -2.80 15.13
CA ALA A 119 -6.43 -2.10 14.38
C ALA A 119 -5.01 -2.48 14.83
N LYS A 120 -4.80 -2.62 16.14
CA LYS A 120 -3.47 -2.98 16.68
C LYS A 120 -3.01 -4.35 16.22
N LYS A 121 -3.90 -5.33 16.16
CA LYS A 121 -3.57 -6.69 15.70
C LYS A 121 -3.20 -6.68 14.22
N ILE A 122 -3.94 -5.94 13.42
CA ILE A 122 -3.65 -5.81 11.98
C ILE A 122 -2.34 -5.06 11.77
N GLU A 123 -2.10 -4.01 12.55
CA GLU A 123 -0.86 -3.25 12.52
C GLU A 123 0.35 -4.14 12.78
N GLU A 124 0.28 -4.98 13.80
CA GLU A 124 1.34 -5.95 14.12
C GLU A 124 1.51 -6.97 13.01
N TYR A 125 0.41 -7.48 12.47
CA TYR A 125 0.44 -8.41 11.34
C TYR A 125 1.19 -7.82 10.15
N ILE A 126 0.86 -6.58 9.78
CA ILE A 126 1.51 -5.91 8.65
C ILE A 126 3.00 -5.71 8.92
N ARG A 127 3.34 -5.28 10.14
CA ARG A 127 4.73 -5.05 10.53
C ARG A 127 5.57 -6.32 10.39
N ASN A 128 4.99 -7.47 10.71
CA ASN A 128 5.69 -8.76 10.67
C ASN A 128 5.67 -9.43 9.30
N GLN A 129 4.87 -8.92 8.37
CA GLN A 129 4.65 -9.56 7.06
C GLN A 129 5.95 -9.70 6.25
N LEU A 130 6.79 -8.68 6.27
CA LEU A 130 8.06 -8.70 5.54
C LEU A 130 8.98 -9.81 6.04
N GLU A 131 9.04 -10.00 7.35
CA GLU A 131 9.87 -11.03 7.96
C GLU A 131 9.35 -12.42 7.64
N GLU A 132 8.04 -12.62 7.70
CA GLU A 132 7.41 -13.88 7.31
C GLU A 132 7.67 -14.21 5.84
N ASP A 133 7.57 -13.22 4.96
CA ASP A 133 7.86 -13.39 3.54
C ASP A 133 9.31 -13.79 3.32
N ARG A 134 10.25 -13.21 4.05
CA ARG A 134 11.67 -13.57 3.97
C ARG A 134 11.89 -15.01 4.41
N MET A 135 11.26 -15.42 5.49
CA MET A 135 11.34 -16.79 5.99
C MET A 135 10.73 -17.75 4.98
N GLY A 136 9.57 -17.41 4.42
CA GLY A 136 8.92 -18.21 3.38
C GLY A 136 9.79 -18.39 2.14
N GLU A 137 10.46 -17.34 1.72
CA GLU A 137 11.39 -17.40 0.59
C GLU A 137 12.59 -18.31 0.87
N GLN A 138 13.14 -18.24 2.07
CA GLN A 138 14.25 -19.11 2.45
C GLN A 138 13.85 -20.59 2.48
N LEU A 139 12.64 -20.88 2.92
CA LEU A 139 12.13 -22.24 3.01
C LEU A 139 11.68 -22.81 1.66
N THR A 140 11.22 -21.95 0.76
CA THR A 140 10.64 -22.37 -0.52
C THR A 140 11.50 -22.00 -1.72
N MET A 141 12.72 -21.58 -1.50
CA MET A 141 13.62 -21.17 -2.56
C MET A 141 13.85 -22.30 -3.55
N GLY A 142 13.44 -22.09 -4.81
CA GLY A 142 13.50 -23.11 -5.84
C GLY A 142 12.17 -23.77 -6.18
N ASN A 143 11.11 -23.47 -5.43
CA ASN A 143 9.77 -24.01 -5.67
C ASN A 143 8.89 -23.09 -6.52
N PHE A 144 9.48 -22.02 -7.03
CA PHE A 144 8.78 -21.09 -7.90
C PHE A 144 9.33 -21.12 -9.30
#